data_7f698e9353e40df19342f33b022c3ed2
#
_entry.id   7f698e9353e40df19342f33b022c3ed2
#
_cell.length_a   1.000
_cell.length_b   1.000
_cell.length_c   1.000
_cell.angle_alpha   90.00
_cell.angle_beta   90.00
_cell.angle_gamma   90.00
#
_symmetry.space_group_name_H-M   'P 1'
#
loop_
_entity.id
_entity.type
_entity.pdbx_description
1 polymer ?
#
loop_
_entity_poly.entity_id
_entity_poly.type
_entity_poly.pdbx_seq_one_letter_code
_entity_poly.pdbx_strand_id
1 'polypeptide(L)'
;MLYKEYLANVQNLVASVADTQSEKIEQAAQLVAKAWKNDGMLYVFGCGHSHIIGEDLFYRAGGTAAICAMLDSDLMLHGGAVKSSHYERMSGLAKPIFDRYGLTSNDVLLIASTSGINSVPVEMAMYAKEAGVPVIAIVSQAYKEDKSRHSSGLKLHDVADLVFDNGVCHGDASVNVGDLDMRVGPISTITSCMIAQSIVVQADENLWKEGITPPVFVSGNLPDGMERNQALIKRYMPRNKHM
;
A
#
# COMPACT_ATOMS: atom_id res chain seq x y z
N MET A 1 22.34 -2.03 23.66
CA MET A 1 21.98 -0.73 23.02
C MET A 1 20.69 -0.97 22.24
N LEU A 2 19.63 -0.24 22.57
CA LEU A 2 18.28 -0.43 22.02
C LEU A 2 18.21 -0.37 20.48
N TYR A 3 18.98 0.51 19.85
CA TYR A 3 18.98 0.57 18.39
C TYR A 3 19.46 -0.73 17.73
N LYS A 4 20.37 -1.49 18.36
CA LYS A 4 20.80 -2.79 17.83
C LYS A 4 19.68 -3.83 17.90
N GLU A 5 18.91 -3.79 18.99
CA GLU A 5 17.72 -4.62 19.15
C GLU A 5 16.66 -4.26 18.11
N TYR A 6 16.40 -2.96 17.90
CA TYR A 6 15.50 -2.47 16.86
C TYR A 6 15.92 -2.98 15.46
N LEU A 7 17.20 -2.84 15.11
CA LEU A 7 17.72 -3.31 13.82
C LEU A 7 17.58 -4.84 13.66
N ALA A 8 17.86 -5.59 14.73
CA ALA A 8 17.66 -7.04 14.70
C ALA A 8 16.19 -7.43 14.51
N ASN A 9 15.27 -6.73 15.21
CA ASN A 9 13.83 -6.94 15.06
C ASN A 9 13.35 -6.62 13.63
N VAL A 10 13.85 -5.54 13.02
CA VAL A 10 13.58 -5.21 11.61
C VAL A 10 14.07 -6.32 10.68
N GLN A 11 15.33 -6.75 10.83
CA GLN A 11 15.92 -7.79 9.97
C GLN A 11 15.15 -9.11 10.09
N ASN A 12 14.84 -9.54 11.30
CA ASN A 12 14.09 -10.77 11.55
C ASN A 12 12.68 -10.70 10.96
N LEU A 13 12.00 -9.56 11.11
CA LEU A 13 10.64 -9.40 10.59
C LEU A 13 10.63 -9.37 9.06
N VAL A 14 11.57 -8.66 8.44
CA VAL A 14 11.74 -8.63 6.97
C VAL A 14 11.98 -10.05 6.44
N ALA A 15 12.88 -10.82 7.05
CA ALA A 15 13.13 -12.19 6.66
C ALA A 15 11.89 -13.09 6.82
N SER A 16 11.20 -13.00 7.96
CA SER A 16 9.97 -13.77 8.22
C SER A 16 8.87 -13.46 7.20
N VAL A 17 8.65 -12.20 6.87
CA VAL A 17 7.65 -11.81 5.87
C VAL A 17 8.03 -12.33 4.49
N ALA A 18 9.31 -12.22 4.10
CA ALA A 18 9.80 -12.75 2.83
C ALA A 18 9.57 -14.26 2.71
N ASP A 19 9.87 -15.00 3.77
CA ASP A 19 9.73 -16.47 3.78
C ASP A 19 8.25 -16.92 3.78
N THR A 20 7.38 -16.21 4.47
CA THR A 20 5.99 -16.63 4.70
C THR A 20 4.98 -16.09 3.69
N GLN A 21 5.32 -15.05 2.93
CA GLN A 21 4.39 -14.37 2.03
C GLN A 21 4.72 -14.56 0.54
N SER A 22 5.74 -15.33 0.18
CA SER A 22 6.24 -15.48 -1.20
C SER A 22 5.14 -15.87 -2.20
N GLU A 23 4.33 -16.89 -1.90
CA GLU A 23 3.23 -17.31 -2.77
C GLU A 23 2.18 -16.21 -2.98
N LYS A 24 1.89 -15.43 -1.93
CA LYS A 24 0.95 -14.29 -2.02
C LYS A 24 1.54 -13.15 -2.85
N ILE A 25 2.85 -12.91 -2.75
CA ILE A 25 3.54 -11.91 -3.58
C ILE A 25 3.37 -12.27 -5.05
N GLU A 26 3.58 -13.53 -5.42
CA GLU A 26 3.39 -14.00 -6.79
C GLU A 26 1.94 -13.83 -7.26
N GLN A 27 0.95 -14.21 -6.44
CA GLN A 27 -0.48 -14.03 -6.75
C GLN A 27 -0.84 -12.55 -6.94
N ALA A 28 -0.41 -11.67 -6.03
CA ALA A 28 -0.64 -10.24 -6.15
C ALA A 28 0.03 -9.63 -7.39
N ALA A 29 1.27 -10.04 -7.67
CA ALA A 29 2.02 -9.61 -8.84
C ALA A 29 1.35 -10.04 -10.16
N GLN A 30 0.74 -11.23 -10.21
CA GLN A 30 -0.05 -11.66 -11.36
C GLN A 30 -1.28 -10.78 -11.57
N LEU A 31 -2.01 -10.42 -10.51
CA LEU A 31 -3.14 -9.49 -10.58
C LEU A 31 -2.71 -8.12 -11.12
N VAL A 32 -1.62 -7.58 -10.59
CA VAL A 32 -1.07 -6.27 -10.97
C VAL A 32 -0.56 -6.30 -12.41
N ALA A 33 0.23 -7.29 -12.81
CA ALA A 33 0.72 -7.44 -14.19
C ALA A 33 -0.43 -7.57 -15.19
N LYS A 34 -1.47 -8.34 -14.85
CA LYS A 34 -2.69 -8.46 -15.67
C LYS A 34 -3.39 -7.12 -15.84
N ALA A 35 -3.51 -6.32 -14.78
CA ALA A 35 -4.08 -4.99 -14.85
C ALA A 35 -3.27 -4.09 -15.81
N TRP A 36 -1.96 -4.02 -15.63
CA TRP A 36 -1.07 -3.21 -16.48
C TRP A 36 -1.09 -3.63 -17.95
N LYS A 37 -1.16 -4.93 -18.23
CA LYS A 37 -1.32 -5.46 -19.59
C LYS A 37 -2.62 -5.00 -20.27
N ASN A 38 -3.68 -4.78 -19.49
CA ASN A 38 -4.98 -4.33 -19.96
C ASN A 38 -5.21 -2.82 -19.76
N ASP A 39 -4.14 -2.01 -19.78
CA ASP A 39 -4.18 -0.56 -19.56
C ASP A 39 -4.77 -0.15 -18.20
N GLY A 40 -4.82 -1.05 -17.23
CA GLY A 40 -5.17 -0.76 -15.85
C GLY A 40 -4.01 -0.12 -15.08
N MET A 41 -4.28 0.25 -13.83
CA MET A 41 -3.33 0.82 -12.89
C MET A 41 -3.37 0.11 -11.55
N LEU A 42 -2.27 0.19 -10.81
CA LEU A 42 -2.24 -0.10 -9.38
C LEU A 42 -2.53 1.18 -8.62
N TYR A 43 -3.67 1.25 -7.94
CA TYR A 43 -3.98 2.31 -7.00
C TYR A 43 -3.53 1.89 -5.60
N VAL A 44 -2.94 2.81 -4.85
CA VAL A 44 -2.41 2.54 -3.50
C VAL A 44 -3.00 3.53 -2.52
N PHE A 45 -3.69 3.02 -1.51
CA PHE A 45 -4.39 3.80 -0.50
C PHE A 45 -3.92 3.46 0.92
N GLY A 46 -3.86 4.47 1.77
CA GLY A 46 -3.61 4.33 3.20
C GLY A 46 -3.93 5.62 3.96
N CYS A 47 -4.20 5.50 5.27
CA CYS A 47 -4.41 6.61 6.17
C CYS A 47 -3.23 6.76 7.12
N GLY A 48 -2.99 7.97 7.65
CA GLY A 48 -1.89 8.23 8.57
C GLY A 48 -0.54 7.82 7.95
N HIS A 49 0.29 7.10 8.69
CA HIS A 49 1.58 6.60 8.18
C HIS A 49 1.44 5.59 7.03
N SER A 50 0.30 4.92 6.91
CA SER A 50 0.09 3.94 5.82
C SER A 50 0.03 4.58 4.42
N HIS A 51 -0.19 5.91 4.29
CA HIS A 51 -0.12 6.58 2.99
C HIS A 51 1.30 6.61 2.40
N ILE A 52 2.34 6.51 3.26
CA ILE A 52 3.75 6.49 2.85
C ILE A 52 4.02 5.34 1.86
N ILE A 53 3.31 4.23 1.96
CA ILE A 53 3.44 3.10 1.03
C ILE A 53 3.08 3.53 -0.41
N GLY A 54 2.03 4.35 -0.54
CA GLY A 54 1.67 4.94 -1.83
C GLY A 54 2.70 5.96 -2.32
N GLU A 55 3.21 6.81 -1.45
CA GLU A 55 4.26 7.79 -1.79
C GLU A 55 5.56 7.10 -2.17
N ASP A 56 5.93 6.00 -1.48
CA ASP A 56 7.15 5.25 -1.78
C ASP A 56 7.10 4.59 -3.17
N LEU A 57 5.94 4.13 -3.60
CA LEU A 57 5.76 3.52 -4.93
C LEU A 57 5.61 4.55 -6.05
N PHE A 58 5.12 5.75 -5.73
CA PHE A 58 4.71 6.74 -6.72
C PHE A 58 5.89 7.56 -7.26
N TYR A 59 5.91 7.75 -8.59
CA TYR A 59 6.76 8.69 -9.32
C TYR A 59 8.23 8.74 -8.87
N ARG A 60 8.89 7.61 -8.83
CA ARG A 60 10.30 7.50 -8.44
C ARG A 60 11.14 6.78 -9.50
N ALA A 61 12.44 7.09 -9.56
CA ALA A 61 13.39 6.34 -10.37
C ALA A 61 13.39 4.85 -9.97
N GLY A 62 13.27 3.98 -10.96
CA GLY A 62 13.13 2.53 -10.77
C GLY A 62 11.72 2.09 -10.36
N GLY A 63 10.76 3.00 -10.27
CA GLY A 63 9.36 2.69 -9.99
C GLY A 63 8.53 2.64 -11.26
N THR A 64 7.41 1.93 -11.22
CA THR A 64 6.51 1.73 -12.36
C THR A 64 5.55 2.90 -12.51
N ALA A 65 5.41 3.43 -13.74
CA ALA A 65 4.57 4.60 -14.02
C ALA A 65 3.06 4.31 -13.90
N ALA A 66 2.64 3.05 -14.02
CA ALA A 66 1.25 2.61 -13.90
C ALA A 66 0.77 2.48 -12.44
N ILE A 67 1.30 3.31 -11.54
CA ILE A 67 0.94 3.37 -10.13
C ILE A 67 0.38 4.75 -9.79
N CYS A 68 -0.76 4.79 -9.11
CA CYS A 68 -1.38 5.99 -8.60
C CYS A 68 -1.50 5.93 -7.08
N ALA A 69 -0.77 6.78 -6.38
CA ALA A 69 -1.00 6.97 -4.95
C ALA A 69 -2.30 7.76 -4.74
N MET A 70 -3.20 7.22 -3.92
CA MET A 70 -4.45 7.89 -3.54
C MET A 70 -4.19 8.77 -2.31
N LEU A 71 -3.70 9.97 -2.54
CA LEU A 71 -3.28 10.91 -1.50
C LEU A 71 -4.41 11.91 -1.22
N ASP A 72 -5.05 11.77 -0.08
CA ASP A 72 -6.02 12.72 0.42
C ASP A 72 -5.46 13.45 1.64
N SER A 73 -5.34 14.78 1.56
CA SER A 73 -4.68 15.60 2.58
C SER A 73 -5.33 15.49 3.95
N ASP A 74 -6.62 15.17 4.02
CA ASP A 74 -7.35 15.03 5.27
C ASP A 74 -7.02 13.73 6.00
N LEU A 75 -6.55 12.72 5.26
CA LEU A 75 -6.12 11.42 5.79
C LEU A 75 -4.60 11.31 5.95
N MET A 76 -3.84 12.36 5.57
CA MET A 76 -2.38 12.39 5.63
C MET A 76 -1.91 13.20 6.85
N LEU A 77 -0.71 12.86 7.37
CA LEU A 77 -0.19 13.47 8.61
C LEU A 77 0.14 14.94 8.47
N HIS A 78 0.66 15.37 7.31
CA HIS A 78 1.02 16.77 7.05
C HIS A 78 -0.19 17.71 6.94
N GLY A 79 -1.39 17.17 6.66
CA GLY A 79 -2.64 17.91 6.74
C GLY A 79 -3.17 18.06 8.18
N GLY A 80 -2.51 17.45 9.17
CA GLY A 80 -2.85 17.47 10.58
C GLY A 80 -3.00 16.05 11.16
N ALA A 81 -2.02 15.59 11.94
CA ALA A 81 -1.95 14.21 12.44
C ALA A 81 -3.16 13.82 13.30
N VAL A 82 -3.59 14.70 14.21
CA VAL A 82 -4.78 14.46 15.06
C VAL A 82 -6.05 14.41 14.21
N LYS A 83 -6.19 15.33 13.25
CA LYS A 83 -7.31 15.36 12.30
C LYS A 83 -7.37 14.05 11.49
N SER A 84 -6.26 13.61 10.92
CA SER A 84 -6.16 12.35 10.17
C SER A 84 -6.64 11.15 11.00
N SER A 85 -6.22 11.06 12.27
CA SER A 85 -6.64 9.99 13.19
C SER A 85 -8.16 10.00 13.51
N HIS A 86 -8.81 11.16 13.47
CA HIS A 86 -10.26 11.25 13.60
C HIS A 86 -10.96 10.88 12.29
N TYR A 87 -10.48 11.41 11.17
CA TYR A 87 -11.12 11.23 9.86
C TYR A 87 -11.09 9.79 9.37
N GLU A 88 -10.01 9.06 9.60
CA GLU A 88 -9.94 7.64 9.21
C GLU A 88 -10.99 6.74 9.88
N ARG A 89 -11.61 7.24 10.97
CA ARG A 89 -12.68 6.54 11.72
C ARG A 89 -14.09 6.95 11.29
N MET A 90 -14.20 8.01 10.47
CA MET A 90 -15.49 8.53 10.03
C MET A 90 -16.04 7.68 8.88
N SER A 91 -17.28 7.21 9.02
CA SER A 91 -17.98 6.55 7.92
C SER A 91 -18.43 7.55 6.85
N GLY A 92 -18.43 7.12 5.60
CA GLY A 92 -18.87 7.90 4.44
C GLY A 92 -17.78 8.76 3.80
N LEU A 93 -16.61 8.92 4.42
CA LEU A 93 -15.51 9.71 3.86
C LEU A 93 -14.82 9.00 2.68
N ALA A 94 -14.80 7.68 2.66
CA ALA A 94 -14.16 6.91 1.60
C ALA A 94 -14.83 7.09 0.23
N LYS A 95 -16.16 7.27 0.18
CA LYS A 95 -16.91 7.35 -1.08
C LYS A 95 -16.46 8.50 -1.99
N PRO A 96 -16.46 9.78 -1.56
CA PRO A 96 -16.00 10.86 -2.41
C PRO A 96 -14.54 10.75 -2.82
N ILE A 97 -13.69 10.15 -1.97
CA ILE A 97 -12.29 9.88 -2.30
C ILE A 97 -12.23 8.82 -3.41
N PHE A 98 -12.93 7.69 -3.27
CA PHE A 98 -12.97 6.64 -4.27
C PHE A 98 -13.45 7.18 -5.63
N ASP A 99 -14.56 7.92 -5.65
CA ASP A 99 -15.13 8.50 -6.87
C ASP A 99 -14.19 9.46 -7.58
N ARG A 100 -13.40 10.24 -6.82
CA ARG A 100 -12.39 11.16 -7.39
C ARG A 100 -11.36 10.45 -8.25
N TYR A 101 -10.95 9.24 -7.88
CA TYR A 101 -9.93 8.50 -8.61
C TYR A 101 -10.48 7.68 -9.77
N GLY A 102 -11.77 7.33 -9.76
CA GLY A 102 -12.47 6.70 -10.87
C GLY A 102 -11.89 5.33 -11.26
N LEU A 103 -11.65 4.47 -10.27
CA LEU A 103 -11.17 3.11 -10.49
C LEU A 103 -12.17 2.30 -11.33
N THR A 104 -11.65 1.41 -12.15
CA THR A 104 -12.42 0.50 -13.00
C THR A 104 -12.05 -0.95 -12.73
N SER A 105 -12.84 -1.89 -13.21
CA SER A 105 -12.56 -3.34 -13.08
C SER A 105 -11.24 -3.80 -13.73
N ASN A 106 -10.59 -2.96 -14.53
CA ASN A 106 -9.25 -3.23 -15.09
C ASN A 106 -8.12 -2.88 -14.12
N ASP A 107 -8.43 -2.21 -13.01
CA ASP A 107 -7.45 -1.73 -12.03
C ASP A 107 -7.30 -2.71 -10.87
N VAL A 108 -6.29 -2.48 -10.04
CA VAL A 108 -6.10 -3.15 -8.75
C VAL A 108 -5.96 -2.09 -7.68
N LEU A 109 -6.57 -2.31 -6.51
CA LEU A 109 -6.43 -1.45 -5.35
C LEU A 109 -5.63 -2.15 -4.25
N LEU A 110 -4.49 -1.59 -3.87
CA LEU A 110 -3.74 -1.97 -2.69
C LEU A 110 -4.10 -1.02 -1.54
N ILE A 111 -4.54 -1.57 -0.42
CA ILE A 111 -4.86 -0.80 0.79
C ILE A 111 -3.92 -1.22 1.91
N ALA A 112 -3.15 -0.29 2.43
CA ALA A 112 -2.34 -0.49 3.63
C ALA A 112 -3.06 0.08 4.85
N SER A 113 -3.25 -0.75 5.88
CA SER A 113 -3.82 -0.35 7.16
C SER A 113 -3.42 -1.35 8.24
N THR A 114 -2.41 -1.03 9.04
CA THR A 114 -1.84 -1.98 10.01
C THR A 114 -2.91 -2.61 10.90
N SER A 115 -3.86 -1.86 11.44
CA SER A 115 -4.95 -2.44 12.23
C SER A 115 -6.09 -3.03 11.39
N GLY A 116 -6.36 -2.46 10.21
CA GLY A 116 -7.44 -2.89 9.33
C GLY A 116 -8.87 -2.71 9.88
N ILE A 117 -9.05 -1.96 10.98
CA ILE A 117 -10.33 -1.88 11.71
C ILE A 117 -11.09 -0.56 11.54
N ASN A 118 -10.45 0.49 10.99
CA ASN A 118 -11.05 1.81 10.84
C ASN A 118 -12.01 1.89 9.65
N SER A 119 -13.02 2.77 9.73
CA SER A 119 -14.09 2.85 8.74
C SER A 119 -13.60 3.15 7.33
N VAL A 120 -12.72 4.15 7.16
CA VAL A 120 -12.31 4.59 5.82
C VAL A 120 -11.60 3.47 5.01
N PRO A 121 -10.58 2.75 5.49
CA PRO A 121 -9.98 1.67 4.72
C PRO A 121 -10.93 0.49 4.46
N VAL A 122 -11.87 0.21 5.37
CA VAL A 122 -12.90 -0.83 5.16
C VAL A 122 -13.87 -0.42 4.07
N GLU A 123 -14.42 0.80 4.12
CA GLU A 123 -15.33 1.34 3.10
C GLU A 123 -14.64 1.43 1.73
N MET A 124 -13.37 1.85 1.69
CA MET A 124 -12.59 1.92 0.45
C MET A 124 -12.52 0.56 -0.23
N ALA A 125 -12.27 -0.51 0.54
CA ALA A 125 -12.29 -1.87 0.03
C ALA A 125 -13.70 -2.29 -0.45
N MET A 126 -14.75 -1.94 0.29
CA MET A 126 -16.13 -2.25 -0.10
C MET A 126 -16.53 -1.59 -1.43
N TYR A 127 -16.22 -0.30 -1.62
CA TYR A 127 -16.50 0.39 -2.88
C TYR A 127 -15.69 -0.17 -4.05
N ALA A 128 -14.44 -0.57 -3.81
CA ALA A 128 -13.64 -1.24 -4.82
C ALA A 128 -14.27 -2.58 -5.25
N LYS A 129 -14.73 -3.38 -4.30
CA LYS A 129 -15.44 -4.64 -4.58
C LYS A 129 -16.72 -4.43 -5.35
N GLU A 130 -17.54 -3.43 -4.97
CA GLU A 130 -18.76 -3.07 -5.70
C GLU A 130 -18.46 -2.64 -7.15
N ALA A 131 -17.34 -1.98 -7.40
CA ALA A 131 -16.87 -1.59 -8.73
C ALA A 131 -16.18 -2.74 -9.52
N GLY A 132 -16.07 -3.95 -8.94
CA GLY A 132 -15.37 -5.09 -9.54
C GLY A 132 -13.84 -4.95 -9.57
N VAL A 133 -13.28 -4.08 -8.73
CA VAL A 133 -11.83 -3.86 -8.59
C VAL A 133 -11.26 -4.86 -7.58
N PRO A 134 -10.28 -5.69 -7.94
CA PRO A 134 -9.58 -6.55 -6.99
C PRO A 134 -8.87 -5.75 -5.91
N VAL A 135 -8.99 -6.21 -4.65
CA VAL A 135 -8.41 -5.55 -3.47
C VAL A 135 -7.31 -6.40 -2.85
N ILE A 136 -6.13 -5.80 -2.72
CA ILE A 136 -4.99 -6.33 -1.96
C ILE A 136 -4.90 -5.54 -0.66
N ALA A 137 -4.90 -6.21 0.49
CA ALA A 137 -4.74 -5.58 1.80
C ALA A 137 -3.39 -5.92 2.42
N ILE A 138 -2.74 -4.92 3.03
CA ILE A 138 -1.59 -5.12 3.93
C ILE A 138 -2.03 -4.70 5.33
N VAL A 139 -2.12 -5.68 6.23
CA VAL A 139 -2.57 -5.51 7.62
C VAL A 139 -1.61 -6.20 8.58
N SER A 140 -1.82 -6.09 9.88
CA SER A 140 -1.19 -6.97 10.87
C SER A 140 -2.20 -7.95 11.45
N GLN A 141 -1.87 -9.23 11.46
CA GLN A 141 -2.68 -10.27 12.09
C GLN A 141 -2.81 -10.10 13.62
N ALA A 142 -1.93 -9.32 14.24
CA ALA A 142 -2.04 -8.99 15.66
C ALA A 142 -3.36 -8.26 16.03
N TYR A 143 -4.02 -7.65 15.05
CA TYR A 143 -5.32 -6.96 15.24
C TYR A 143 -6.53 -7.81 14.81
N LYS A 144 -6.32 -9.07 14.47
CA LYS A 144 -7.38 -9.94 13.93
C LYS A 144 -8.58 -10.06 14.88
N GLU A 145 -8.34 -10.11 16.18
CA GLU A 145 -9.40 -10.25 17.18
C GLU A 145 -9.97 -8.90 17.65
N ASP A 146 -9.40 -7.78 17.21
CA ASP A 146 -9.90 -6.45 17.57
C ASP A 146 -11.27 -6.20 16.97
N LYS A 147 -12.10 -5.44 17.69
CA LYS A 147 -13.43 -5.05 17.21
C LYS A 147 -13.31 -4.04 16.07
N SER A 148 -14.01 -4.29 14.97
CA SER A 148 -14.16 -3.32 13.89
C SER A 148 -14.77 -2.01 14.41
N ARG A 149 -14.33 -0.89 13.84
CA ARG A 149 -14.93 0.44 14.05
C ARG A 149 -15.96 0.80 12.98
N HIS A 150 -16.05 -0.01 11.91
CA HIS A 150 -17.08 0.15 10.89
C HIS A 150 -18.40 -0.46 11.35
N SER A 151 -19.53 0.15 11.00
CA SER A 151 -20.88 -0.25 11.43
C SER A 151 -21.30 -1.65 10.99
N SER A 152 -20.75 -2.15 9.88
CA SER A 152 -21.02 -3.53 9.41
C SER A 152 -20.37 -4.61 10.28
N GLY A 153 -19.42 -4.24 11.15
CA GLY A 153 -18.59 -5.20 11.88
C GLY A 153 -17.45 -5.83 11.06
N LEU A 154 -17.38 -5.59 9.75
CA LEU A 154 -16.32 -6.08 8.87
C LEU A 154 -15.02 -5.29 9.09
N LYS A 155 -13.90 -5.97 8.86
CA LYS A 155 -12.56 -5.42 8.86
C LYS A 155 -11.97 -5.49 7.44
N LEU A 156 -10.88 -4.80 7.19
CA LEU A 156 -10.26 -4.77 5.87
C LEU A 156 -9.92 -6.18 5.34
N HIS A 157 -9.44 -7.07 6.21
CA HIS A 157 -9.11 -8.44 5.82
C HIS A 157 -10.34 -9.34 5.53
N ASP A 158 -11.55 -8.94 5.96
CA ASP A 158 -12.77 -9.66 5.64
C ASP A 158 -13.29 -9.29 4.24
N VAL A 159 -12.90 -8.14 3.71
CA VAL A 159 -13.37 -7.59 2.42
C VAL A 159 -12.39 -7.83 1.28
N ALA A 160 -11.08 -7.79 1.56
CA ALA A 160 -10.04 -7.90 0.55
C ALA A 160 -9.95 -9.30 -0.08
N ASP A 161 -9.54 -9.35 -1.37
CA ASP A 161 -9.33 -10.61 -2.10
C ASP A 161 -8.04 -11.30 -1.71
N LEU A 162 -7.00 -10.52 -1.39
CA LEU A 162 -5.70 -11.03 -0.99
C LEU A 162 -5.19 -10.22 0.20
N VAL A 163 -4.77 -10.91 1.26
CA VAL A 163 -4.37 -10.28 2.53
C VAL A 163 -2.94 -10.65 2.88
N PHE A 164 -2.10 -9.64 3.01
CA PHE A 164 -0.74 -9.75 3.53
C PHE A 164 -0.70 -9.41 5.01
N ASP A 165 0.10 -10.16 5.75
CA ASP A 165 0.47 -9.84 7.13
C ASP A 165 1.82 -9.11 7.13
N ASN A 166 1.85 -7.86 7.59
CA ASN A 166 3.11 -7.13 7.73
C ASN A 166 3.91 -7.56 8.96
N GLY A 167 3.37 -8.48 9.76
CA GLY A 167 4.04 -9.19 10.84
C GLY A 167 4.28 -8.36 12.11
N VAL A 168 3.86 -7.10 12.17
CA VAL A 168 4.11 -6.28 13.37
C VAL A 168 3.21 -6.67 14.54
N CYS A 169 3.71 -6.50 15.75
CA CYS A 169 2.94 -6.72 16.98
C CYS A 169 1.83 -5.66 17.15
N HIS A 170 0.87 -5.96 18.00
CA HIS A 170 -0.14 -4.99 18.43
C HIS A 170 0.53 -3.74 19.04
N GLY A 171 0.11 -2.55 18.56
CA GLY A 171 0.73 -1.27 18.93
C GLY A 171 1.94 -0.85 18.08
N ASP A 172 2.43 -1.70 17.16
CA ASP A 172 3.53 -1.40 16.24
C ASP A 172 4.77 -0.79 16.91
N ALA A 173 5.15 -1.32 18.08
CA ALA A 173 6.33 -0.88 18.80
C ALA A 173 7.15 -2.11 19.22
N SER A 174 8.40 -2.20 18.75
CA SER A 174 9.18 -3.44 18.73
C SER A 174 10.19 -3.61 19.85
N VAL A 175 10.52 -2.54 20.59
CA VAL A 175 11.59 -2.53 21.61
C VAL A 175 11.08 -1.95 22.92
N ASN A 176 11.38 -2.61 24.04
CA ASN A 176 11.09 -2.09 25.38
C ASN A 176 12.16 -1.08 25.82
N VAL A 177 11.74 -0.02 26.49
CA VAL A 177 12.66 0.97 27.07
C VAL A 177 12.95 0.61 28.53
N GLY A 178 14.00 -0.18 28.73
CA GLY A 178 14.36 -0.67 30.08
C GLY A 178 13.25 -1.49 30.70
N ASP A 179 12.93 -1.18 31.96
CA ASP A 179 11.85 -1.77 32.75
C ASP A 179 10.54 -0.94 32.72
N LEU A 180 10.48 0.08 31.87
CA LEU A 180 9.27 0.90 31.69
C LEU A 180 8.20 0.10 30.95
N ASP A 181 6.94 0.30 31.33
CA ASP A 181 5.79 -0.17 30.55
C ASP A 181 5.59 0.71 29.29
N MET A 182 6.65 0.74 28.46
CA MET A 182 6.74 1.58 27.28
C MET A 182 7.56 0.88 26.20
N ARG A 183 7.01 0.82 24.99
CA ARG A 183 7.70 0.31 23.81
C ARG A 183 7.86 1.40 22.76
N VAL A 184 8.93 1.31 21.98
CA VAL A 184 9.29 2.24 20.90
C VAL A 184 9.67 1.48 19.62
N GLY A 185 9.92 2.19 18.55
CA GLY A 185 10.43 1.64 17.30
C GLY A 185 9.35 0.94 16.47
N PRO A 186 8.51 1.70 15.72
CA PRO A 186 7.55 1.14 14.78
C PRO A 186 8.27 0.53 13.57
N ILE A 187 7.74 -0.58 13.03
CA ILE A 187 8.32 -1.31 11.89
C ILE A 187 7.33 -1.43 10.72
N SER A 188 6.04 -1.18 10.95
CA SER A 188 4.97 -1.42 9.96
C SER A 188 5.23 -0.79 8.60
N THR A 189 5.74 0.44 8.56
CA THR A 189 6.05 1.13 7.30
C THR A 189 7.13 0.40 6.51
N ILE A 190 8.20 -0.06 7.20
CA ILE A 190 9.31 -0.77 6.58
C ILE A 190 8.83 -2.07 5.91
N THR A 191 8.11 -2.90 6.66
CA THR A 191 7.64 -4.20 6.15
C THR A 191 6.53 -4.04 5.10
N SER A 192 5.64 -3.07 5.27
CA SER A 192 4.59 -2.80 4.29
C SER A 192 5.14 -2.24 2.97
N CYS A 193 6.13 -1.33 3.02
CA CYS A 193 6.84 -0.88 1.80
C CYS A 193 7.57 -2.04 1.12
N MET A 194 8.24 -2.91 1.88
CA MET A 194 8.92 -4.09 1.34
C MET A 194 7.91 -5.01 0.61
N ILE A 195 6.77 -5.32 1.21
CA ILE A 195 5.72 -6.16 0.58
C ILE A 195 5.25 -5.50 -0.72
N ALA A 196 4.90 -4.22 -0.67
CA ALA A 196 4.37 -3.48 -1.82
C ALA A 196 5.39 -3.39 -2.97
N GLN A 197 6.66 -3.09 -2.66
CA GLN A 197 7.75 -3.09 -3.65
C GLN A 197 7.99 -4.49 -4.24
N SER A 198 7.94 -5.54 -3.42
CA SER A 198 8.12 -6.92 -3.90
C SER A 198 7.03 -7.31 -4.90
N ILE A 199 5.78 -6.91 -4.67
CA ILE A 199 4.67 -7.13 -5.60
C ILE A 199 4.93 -6.40 -6.93
N VAL A 200 5.37 -5.14 -6.89
CA VAL A 200 5.66 -4.34 -8.08
C VAL A 200 6.81 -4.92 -8.89
N VAL A 201 7.93 -5.25 -8.23
CA VAL A 201 9.11 -5.83 -8.89
C VAL A 201 8.75 -7.16 -9.57
N GLN A 202 7.98 -8.01 -8.89
CA GLN A 202 7.55 -9.28 -9.48
C GLN A 202 6.53 -9.07 -10.62
N ALA A 203 5.67 -8.06 -10.55
CA ALA A 203 4.74 -7.73 -11.63
C ALA A 203 5.47 -7.22 -12.88
N ASP A 204 6.53 -6.42 -12.70
CA ASP A 204 7.39 -5.98 -13.81
C ASP A 204 8.11 -7.17 -14.47
N GLU A 205 8.61 -8.13 -13.68
CA GLU A 205 9.20 -9.37 -14.21
C GLU A 205 8.16 -10.20 -15.00
N ASN A 206 6.93 -10.28 -14.51
CA ASN A 206 5.86 -11.01 -15.18
C ASN A 206 5.54 -10.39 -16.56
N LEU A 207 5.48 -9.06 -16.67
CA LEU A 207 5.33 -8.38 -17.96
C LEU A 207 6.50 -8.71 -18.89
N TRP A 208 7.73 -8.62 -18.39
CA TRP A 208 8.92 -8.91 -19.19
C TRP A 208 8.93 -10.34 -19.72
N LYS A 209 8.56 -11.32 -18.91
CA LYS A 209 8.43 -12.75 -19.33
C LYS A 209 7.40 -12.93 -20.44
N GLU A 210 6.40 -12.06 -20.55
CA GLU A 210 5.43 -12.05 -21.63
C GLU A 210 5.86 -11.21 -22.83
N GLY A 211 7.10 -10.70 -22.87
CA GLY A 211 7.65 -9.86 -23.94
C GLY A 211 7.14 -8.41 -23.93
N ILE A 212 6.55 -7.97 -22.82
CA ILE A 212 6.05 -6.60 -22.63
C ILE A 212 7.10 -5.80 -21.85
N THR A 213 7.51 -4.65 -22.37
CA THR A 213 8.42 -3.76 -21.65
C THR A 213 7.70 -3.11 -20.49
N PRO A 214 8.15 -3.32 -19.23
CA PRO A 214 7.56 -2.67 -18.06
C PRO A 214 7.68 -1.14 -18.16
N PRO A 215 6.63 -0.39 -17.79
CA PRO A 215 6.64 1.08 -17.88
C PRO A 215 7.38 1.71 -16.70
N VAL A 216 8.69 1.49 -16.60
CA VAL A 216 9.53 1.91 -15.46
C VAL A 216 10.16 3.27 -15.70
N PHE A 217 10.05 4.18 -14.73
CA PHE A 217 10.75 5.45 -14.72
C PHE A 217 12.27 5.25 -14.54
N VAL A 218 13.05 5.92 -15.33
CA VAL A 218 14.50 6.00 -15.15
C VAL A 218 14.86 7.27 -14.37
N SER A 219 16.04 7.27 -13.74
CA SER A 219 16.51 8.50 -13.08
C SER A 219 16.61 9.65 -14.09
N GLY A 220 16.02 10.80 -13.75
CA GLY A 220 16.15 12.03 -14.54
C GLY A 220 17.61 12.57 -14.61
N ASN A 221 18.50 12.05 -13.74
CA ASN A 221 19.93 12.39 -13.75
C ASN A 221 20.74 11.55 -14.74
N LEU A 222 20.13 10.54 -15.38
CA LEU A 222 20.78 9.79 -16.45
C LEU A 222 20.65 10.53 -17.78
N PRO A 223 21.62 10.35 -18.73
CA PRO A 223 21.47 10.83 -20.09
C PRO A 223 20.11 10.38 -20.65
N ASP A 224 19.38 11.29 -21.29
CA ASP A 224 18.04 11.08 -21.89
C ASP A 224 16.94 10.60 -20.91
N GLY A 225 17.22 10.61 -19.60
CA GLY A 225 16.28 10.11 -18.58
C GLY A 225 14.96 10.88 -18.58
N MET A 226 15.01 12.20 -18.66
CA MET A 226 13.80 13.04 -18.72
C MET A 226 13.00 12.78 -20.00
N GLU A 227 13.64 12.64 -21.16
CA GLU A 227 12.97 12.35 -22.43
C GLU A 227 12.27 11.00 -22.40
N ARG A 228 12.96 9.97 -21.92
CA ARG A 228 12.36 8.62 -21.74
C ARG A 228 11.14 8.62 -20.84
N ASN A 229 11.15 9.40 -19.76
CA ASN A 229 10.04 9.49 -18.81
C ASN A 229 8.85 10.28 -19.38
N GLN A 230 9.05 11.23 -20.31
CA GLN A 230 7.96 12.05 -20.86
C GLN A 230 6.85 11.21 -21.51
N ALA A 231 7.21 10.15 -22.23
CA ALA A 231 6.23 9.25 -22.86
C ALA A 231 5.36 8.54 -21.80
N LEU A 232 5.97 8.09 -20.71
CA LEU A 232 5.27 7.46 -19.58
C LEU A 232 4.37 8.46 -18.85
N ILE A 233 4.87 9.65 -18.57
CA ILE A 233 4.09 10.73 -17.94
C ILE A 233 2.86 11.04 -18.80
N LYS A 234 3.03 11.27 -20.11
CA LYS A 234 1.92 11.55 -21.02
C LYS A 234 0.87 10.44 -21.04
N ARG A 235 1.29 9.17 -20.94
CA ARG A 235 0.39 8.02 -20.94
C ARG A 235 -0.44 7.94 -19.67
N TYR A 236 0.17 8.10 -18.50
CA TYR A 236 -0.47 7.80 -17.22
C TYR A 236 -1.05 9.02 -16.49
N MET A 237 -0.57 10.25 -16.78
CA MET A 237 -1.08 11.50 -16.20
C MET A 237 -2.62 11.65 -16.28
N PRO A 238 -3.32 11.29 -17.36
CA PRO A 238 -4.79 11.47 -17.40
C PRO A 238 -5.54 10.71 -16.31
N ARG A 239 -4.97 9.61 -15.83
CA ARG A 239 -5.55 8.76 -14.77
C ARG A 239 -4.90 8.94 -13.41
N ASN A 240 -3.75 9.57 -13.35
CA ASN A 240 -3.00 9.81 -12.12
C ASN A 240 -3.23 11.24 -11.63
N LYS A 241 -3.94 11.39 -10.51
CA LYS A 241 -4.37 12.71 -10.01
C LYS A 241 -3.24 13.55 -9.39
N HIS A 242 -2.04 12.96 -9.23
CA HIS A 242 -0.90 13.59 -8.57
C HIS A 242 0.35 13.68 -9.48
N MET A 243 0.24 13.29 -10.74
CA MET A 243 1.32 13.34 -11.74
C MET A 243 1.33 14.66 -12.51
#